data_7cc363d3da2a8f1f1ec3ae343092e339
#
_entry.id   7cc363d3da2a8f1f1ec3ae343092e339
#
_cell.length_a   1.000
_cell.length_b   1.000
_cell.length_c   1.000
_cell.angle_alpha   90.00
_cell.angle_beta   90.00
_cell.angle_gamma   90.00
#
_symmetry.space_group_name_H-M   'P 1'
#
loop_
_entity.id
_entity.type
_entity.pdbx_description
1 polymer ?
#
loop_
_entity_poly.entity_id
_entity_poly.type
_entity_poly.pdbx_seq_one_letter_code
_entity_poly.pdbx_strand_id
1 'polypeptide(L)'
;MTQAQSDHKTEIKEARVLWDCTLGEADKFAVRLEDIRATMDAFEGRGLKTRFAMVVRGPASKLVTRDPPAQATPELQQAAGRIGPLLEKLVARGLMVEQCGIALTRQKVRQEDLLASVKIVQNSFVSIIDYELQGYAYLPVDR
;
A
#
# COMPACT_ATOMS: atom_id res chain seq x y z
N MET A 1 -13.86 8.98 -27.38
CA MET A 1 -13.73 10.24 -26.61
C MET A 1 -12.42 10.26 -25.88
N THR A 2 -11.66 11.30 -26.05
CA THR A 2 -10.38 11.44 -25.34
C THR A 2 -10.63 12.04 -23.97
N GLN A 3 -10.11 11.41 -22.95
CA GLN A 3 -10.16 11.99 -21.61
C GLN A 3 -9.24 13.19 -21.53
N ALA A 4 -9.73 14.26 -20.96
CA ALA A 4 -8.89 15.41 -20.69
C ALA A 4 -7.90 15.04 -19.58
N GLN A 5 -6.64 15.33 -19.80
CA GLN A 5 -5.61 15.18 -18.79
C GLN A 5 -5.21 16.54 -18.24
N SER A 6 -4.73 16.52 -17.01
CA SER A 6 -4.23 17.72 -16.38
C SER A 6 -3.01 18.25 -17.12
N ASP A 7 -2.99 19.55 -17.37
CA ASP A 7 -1.92 20.21 -18.14
C ASP A 7 -0.78 20.74 -17.27
N HIS A 8 -0.86 20.58 -15.95
CA HIS A 8 0.17 21.10 -15.04
C HIS A 8 1.27 20.12 -14.70
N LYS A 9 1.51 19.13 -15.56
CA LYS A 9 2.42 18.02 -15.34
C LYS A 9 3.72 18.10 -16.11
N THR A 10 3.95 19.17 -16.86
CA THR A 10 5.02 19.21 -17.88
C THR A 10 6.41 18.94 -17.35
N GLU A 11 6.68 19.35 -16.10
CA GLU A 11 8.00 19.19 -15.49
C GLU A 11 8.15 17.92 -14.66
N ILE A 12 7.12 17.09 -14.59
CA ILE A 12 7.15 15.89 -13.77
C ILE A 12 7.89 14.79 -14.51
N LYS A 13 8.95 14.24 -13.90
CA LYS A 13 9.72 13.12 -14.43
C LYS A 13 9.46 11.81 -13.69
N GLU A 14 9.05 11.91 -12.44
CA GLU A 14 8.72 10.77 -11.59
C GLU A 14 7.37 11.02 -10.92
N ALA A 15 6.61 9.96 -10.75
CA ALA A 15 5.38 10.00 -9.95
C ALA A 15 5.69 9.43 -8.57
N ARG A 16 5.83 10.29 -7.58
CA ARG A 16 6.08 9.92 -6.19
C ARG A 16 4.77 9.93 -5.42
N VAL A 17 4.32 8.79 -4.97
CA VAL A 17 3.03 8.66 -4.28
C VAL A 17 3.21 7.86 -3.00
N LEU A 18 2.64 8.40 -1.93
CA LEU A 18 2.56 7.73 -0.63
C LEU A 18 1.11 7.30 -0.39
N TRP A 19 0.92 6.00 -0.28
CA TRP A 19 -0.37 5.39 0.04
C TRP A 19 -0.40 5.11 1.54
N ASP A 20 -1.21 5.87 2.28
CA ASP A 20 -1.34 5.72 3.73
C ASP A 20 -2.51 4.80 4.04
N CYS A 21 -2.23 3.55 4.38
CA CYS A 21 -3.22 2.49 4.46
C CYS A 21 -3.60 2.18 5.91
N THR A 22 -4.86 2.47 6.24
CA THR A 22 -5.48 2.13 7.53
C THR A 22 -6.70 1.24 7.38
N LEU A 23 -7.07 0.91 6.14
CA LEU A 23 -8.27 0.15 5.81
C LEU A 23 -8.17 -1.29 6.30
N GLY A 24 -9.07 -1.68 7.20
CA GLY A 24 -9.05 -3.01 7.82
C GLY A 24 -10.01 -4.03 7.21
N GLU A 25 -10.72 -3.67 6.13
CA GLU A 25 -11.63 -4.57 5.43
C GLU A 25 -10.91 -5.22 4.27
N ALA A 26 -10.73 -6.55 4.32
CA ALA A 26 -9.86 -7.27 3.40
C ALA A 26 -10.30 -7.17 1.94
N ASP A 27 -11.61 -7.27 1.67
CA ASP A 27 -12.13 -7.16 0.30
C ASP A 27 -11.89 -5.78 -0.29
N LYS A 28 -12.12 -4.73 0.49
CA LYS A 28 -11.88 -3.36 0.06
C LYS A 28 -10.39 -3.08 -0.11
N PHE A 29 -9.57 -3.62 0.78
CA PHE A 29 -8.12 -3.47 0.67
C PHE A 29 -7.61 -4.08 -0.65
N ALA A 30 -8.10 -5.27 -1.00
CA ALA A 30 -7.74 -5.92 -2.26
C ALA A 30 -8.13 -5.04 -3.47
N VAL A 31 -9.31 -4.43 -3.44
CA VAL A 31 -9.75 -3.50 -4.49
C VAL A 31 -8.81 -2.29 -4.56
N ARG A 32 -8.42 -1.74 -3.44
CA ARG A 32 -7.49 -0.60 -3.42
C ARG A 32 -6.12 -0.96 -3.98
N LEU A 33 -5.64 -2.19 -3.74
CA LEU A 33 -4.39 -2.64 -4.37
C LEU A 33 -4.51 -2.66 -5.89
N GLU A 34 -5.66 -3.04 -6.42
CA GLU A 34 -5.92 -2.96 -7.87
C GLU A 34 -5.91 -1.50 -8.36
N ASP A 35 -6.47 -0.59 -7.57
CA ASP A 35 -6.43 0.84 -7.90
C ASP A 35 -5.01 1.38 -7.91
N ILE A 36 -4.18 0.93 -6.98
CA ILE A 36 -2.75 1.30 -6.96
C ILE A 36 -2.06 0.79 -8.22
N ARG A 37 -2.34 -0.45 -8.62
CA ARG A 37 -1.80 -1.01 -9.86
C ARG A 37 -2.21 -0.18 -11.06
N ALA A 38 -3.50 0.16 -11.17
CA ALA A 38 -4.01 0.96 -12.28
C ALA A 38 -3.37 2.34 -12.31
N THR A 39 -3.11 2.94 -11.15
CA THR A 39 -2.45 4.23 -11.05
C THR A 39 -0.99 4.14 -11.50
N MET A 40 -0.30 3.09 -11.10
CA MET A 40 1.07 2.82 -11.54
C MET A 40 1.11 2.65 -13.07
N ASP A 41 0.19 1.87 -13.63
CA ASP A 41 0.08 1.68 -15.08
C ASP A 41 -0.15 3.00 -15.82
N ALA A 42 -1.01 3.86 -15.26
CA ALA A 42 -1.32 5.15 -15.88
C ALA A 42 -0.09 6.05 -15.98
N PHE A 43 0.71 6.12 -14.93
CA PHE A 43 1.93 6.93 -14.96
C PHE A 43 3.01 6.33 -15.85
N GLU A 44 3.20 5.02 -15.80
CA GLU A 44 4.15 4.35 -16.68
C GLU A 44 3.75 4.50 -18.15
N GLY A 45 2.45 4.46 -18.44
CA GLY A 45 1.93 4.70 -19.78
C GLY A 45 2.21 6.10 -20.30
N ARG A 46 2.47 7.06 -19.40
CA ARG A 46 2.90 8.42 -19.76
C ARG A 46 4.43 8.56 -19.83
N GLY A 47 5.15 7.47 -19.69
CA GLY A 47 6.60 7.49 -19.70
C GLY A 47 7.25 7.96 -18.40
N LEU A 48 6.47 8.03 -17.32
CA LEU A 48 6.99 8.45 -16.03
C LEU A 48 7.47 7.25 -15.21
N LYS A 49 8.56 7.45 -14.49
CA LYS A 49 9.00 6.48 -13.50
C LYS A 49 8.10 6.60 -12.27
N THR A 50 7.68 5.48 -11.71
CA THR A 50 6.88 5.47 -10.49
C THR A 50 7.77 5.20 -9.28
N ARG A 51 7.56 5.99 -8.22
CA ARG A 51 8.14 5.76 -6.90
C ARG A 51 7.00 5.74 -5.90
N PHE A 52 6.42 4.57 -5.76
CA PHE A 52 5.27 4.38 -4.89
C PHE A 52 5.72 3.77 -3.57
N ALA A 53 5.27 4.35 -2.48
CA ALA A 53 5.44 3.81 -1.14
C ALA A 53 4.07 3.59 -0.51
N MET A 54 3.95 2.54 0.26
CA MET A 54 2.75 2.24 1.03
C MET A 54 3.14 2.12 2.49
N VAL A 55 2.48 2.89 3.34
CA VAL A 55 2.64 2.79 4.78
C VAL A 55 1.39 2.13 5.34
N VAL A 56 1.59 1.02 6.04
CA VAL A 56 0.50 0.21 6.60
C VAL A 56 0.49 0.41 8.11
N ARG A 57 -0.67 0.80 8.63
CA ARG A 57 -0.87 1.04 10.06
C ARG A 57 -2.31 0.80 10.46
N GLY A 58 -2.60 0.85 11.75
CA GLY A 58 -3.95 0.60 12.27
C GLY A 58 -4.50 -0.76 11.83
N PRO A 59 -5.79 -0.83 11.56
CA PRO A 59 -6.43 -2.12 11.21
C PRO A 59 -5.88 -2.80 9.96
N ALA A 60 -5.27 -2.05 9.05
CA ALA A 60 -4.67 -2.63 7.84
C ALA A 60 -3.50 -3.57 8.16
N SER A 61 -2.90 -3.43 9.35
CA SER A 61 -1.77 -4.28 9.78
C SER A 61 -2.09 -5.76 9.73
N LYS A 62 -3.35 -6.14 9.93
CA LYS A 62 -3.77 -7.55 9.90
C LYS A 62 -3.84 -8.12 8.49
N LEU A 63 -3.80 -7.27 7.47
CA LEU A 63 -4.03 -7.67 6.08
C LEU A 63 -2.75 -7.94 5.31
N VAL A 64 -1.60 -7.57 5.85
CA VAL A 64 -0.30 -7.79 5.20
C VAL A 64 0.45 -8.97 5.82
N THR A 65 -0.29 -9.96 6.25
CA THR A 65 0.22 -11.19 6.87
C THR A 65 0.19 -12.34 5.87
N ARG A 66 1.07 -13.33 6.09
CA ARG A 66 1.17 -14.50 5.20
C ARG A 66 -0.07 -15.37 5.25
N ASP A 67 -0.59 -15.58 6.45
CA ASP A 67 -1.77 -16.40 6.68
C ASP A 67 -2.79 -15.60 7.47
N PRO A 68 -4.09 -15.71 7.13
CA PRO A 68 -5.12 -15.09 7.92
C PRO A 68 -5.17 -15.75 9.31
N PRO A 69 -5.66 -15.03 10.33
CA PRO A 69 -5.83 -15.63 11.66
C PRO A 69 -6.69 -16.89 11.60
N ALA A 70 -6.39 -17.85 12.47
CA ALA A 70 -7.11 -19.12 12.50
C ALA A 70 -8.62 -18.94 12.70
N GLN A 71 -9.03 -17.86 13.37
CA GLN A 71 -10.45 -17.54 13.61
C GLN A 71 -11.06 -16.66 12.51
N ALA A 72 -10.31 -16.42 11.42
CA ALA A 72 -10.82 -15.57 10.34
C ALA A 72 -12.05 -16.19 9.69
N THR A 73 -12.98 -15.34 9.30
CA THR A 73 -14.15 -15.78 8.54
C THR A 73 -13.73 -16.32 7.18
N PRO A 74 -14.56 -17.16 6.51
CA PRO A 74 -14.25 -17.60 5.16
C PRO A 74 -14.04 -16.43 4.19
N GLU A 75 -14.79 -15.35 4.34
CA GLU A 75 -14.66 -14.14 3.51
C GLU A 75 -13.30 -13.49 3.71
N LEU A 76 -12.86 -13.38 4.96
CA LEU A 76 -11.55 -12.82 5.27
C LEU A 76 -10.41 -13.71 4.73
N GLN A 77 -10.54 -15.02 4.87
CA GLN A 77 -9.55 -15.96 4.34
C GLN A 77 -9.44 -15.86 2.82
N GLN A 78 -10.59 -15.75 2.14
CA GLN A 78 -10.61 -15.63 0.69
C GLN A 78 -10.00 -14.30 0.23
N ALA A 79 -10.36 -13.21 0.87
CA ALA A 79 -9.85 -11.89 0.52
C ALA A 79 -8.35 -11.80 0.83
N ALA A 80 -7.90 -12.32 1.97
CA ALA A 80 -6.48 -12.36 2.32
C ALA A 80 -5.67 -13.16 1.30
N GLY A 81 -6.25 -14.21 0.75
CA GLY A 81 -5.61 -15.00 -0.31
C GLY A 81 -5.35 -14.21 -1.60
N ARG A 82 -6.11 -13.14 -1.83
CA ARG A 82 -5.89 -12.25 -2.99
C ARG A 82 -4.87 -11.16 -2.68
N ILE A 83 -4.79 -10.70 -1.44
CA ILE A 83 -3.93 -9.59 -1.04
C ILE A 83 -2.46 -9.94 -1.21
N GLY A 84 -2.04 -11.09 -0.69
CA GLY A 84 -0.64 -11.50 -0.72
C GLY A 84 -0.05 -11.52 -2.13
N PRO A 85 -0.62 -12.30 -3.07
CA PRO A 85 -0.11 -12.34 -4.43
C PRO A 85 -0.12 -10.99 -5.15
N LEU A 86 -1.16 -10.19 -4.94
CA LEU A 86 -1.26 -8.88 -5.56
C LEU A 86 -0.21 -7.92 -5.00
N LEU A 87 -0.03 -7.92 -3.69
CA LEU A 87 1.00 -7.09 -3.04
C LEU A 87 2.40 -7.48 -3.52
N GLU A 88 2.67 -8.78 -3.64
CA GLU A 88 3.97 -9.27 -4.15
C GLU A 88 4.23 -8.78 -5.58
N LYS A 89 3.21 -8.77 -6.43
CA LYS A 89 3.34 -8.25 -7.80
C LYS A 89 3.66 -6.76 -7.81
N LEU A 90 3.03 -6.00 -6.92
CA LEU A 90 3.29 -4.56 -6.82
C LEU A 90 4.70 -4.29 -6.29
N VAL A 91 5.16 -5.06 -5.31
CA VAL A 91 6.52 -4.95 -4.79
C VAL A 91 7.54 -5.29 -5.88
N ALA A 92 7.27 -6.29 -6.71
CA ALA A 92 8.15 -6.64 -7.83
C ALA A 92 8.25 -5.48 -8.84
N ARG A 93 7.26 -4.61 -8.91
CA ARG A 93 7.26 -3.40 -9.74
C ARG A 93 7.83 -2.17 -9.06
N GLY A 94 8.28 -2.31 -7.81
CA GLY A 94 8.96 -1.24 -7.10
C GLY A 94 8.16 -0.59 -5.96
N LEU A 95 6.96 -1.08 -5.64
CA LEU A 95 6.24 -0.59 -4.47
C LEU A 95 7.02 -0.93 -3.21
N MET A 96 7.28 0.07 -2.38
CA MET A 96 7.89 -0.12 -1.06
C MET A 96 6.79 -0.20 -0.02
N VAL A 97 6.74 -1.30 0.74
CA VAL A 97 5.70 -1.48 1.76
C VAL A 97 6.34 -1.44 3.14
N GLU A 98 5.90 -0.50 3.95
CA GLU A 98 6.39 -0.27 5.31
C GLU A 98 5.26 -0.46 6.31
N GLN A 99 5.46 -1.36 7.25
CA GLN A 99 4.51 -1.63 8.33
C GLN A 99 4.94 -0.91 9.60
N CYS A 100 4.02 -0.21 10.21
CA CYS A 100 4.25 0.47 11.49
C CYS A 100 4.44 -0.53 12.62
N GLY A 101 5.57 -0.46 13.31
CA GLY A 101 5.85 -1.34 14.46
C GLY A 101 4.93 -1.07 15.64
N ILE A 102 4.57 0.18 15.88
CA ILE A 102 3.62 0.54 16.93
C ILE A 102 2.25 -0.10 16.67
N ALA A 103 1.80 -0.06 15.41
CA ALA A 103 0.53 -0.65 15.03
C ALA A 103 0.53 -2.18 15.20
N LEU A 104 1.64 -2.84 14.93
CA LEU A 104 1.74 -4.29 15.15
C LEU A 104 1.42 -4.64 16.60
N THR A 105 2.01 -3.91 17.55
CA THR A 105 1.76 -4.16 18.97
C THR A 105 0.29 -3.92 19.32
N ARG A 106 -0.28 -2.82 18.86
CA ARG A 106 -1.69 -2.48 19.14
C ARG A 106 -2.65 -3.46 18.52
N GLN A 107 -2.36 -3.94 17.32
CA GLN A 107 -3.21 -4.86 16.58
C GLN A 107 -2.92 -6.32 16.92
N LYS A 108 -1.94 -6.58 17.78
CA LYS A 108 -1.54 -7.92 18.21
C LYS A 108 -1.14 -8.81 17.04
N VAL A 109 -0.37 -8.24 16.11
CA VAL A 109 0.18 -8.94 14.96
C VAL A 109 1.65 -9.21 15.21
N ARG A 110 2.07 -10.46 15.04
CA ARG A 110 3.46 -10.84 15.24
C ARG A 110 4.28 -10.48 13.99
N GLN A 111 5.52 -10.05 14.19
CA GLN A 111 6.41 -9.69 13.09
C GLN A 111 6.63 -10.87 12.13
N GLU A 112 6.78 -12.06 12.67
CA GLU A 112 7.04 -13.27 11.87
C GLU A 112 5.86 -13.68 11.00
N ASP A 113 4.67 -13.12 11.24
CA ASP A 113 3.49 -13.41 10.44
C ASP A 113 3.33 -12.47 9.24
N LEU A 114 4.16 -11.44 9.14
CA LEU A 114 4.08 -10.51 8.02
C LEU A 114 4.58 -11.13 6.72
N LEU A 115 4.06 -10.64 5.60
CA LEU A 115 4.60 -10.97 4.28
C LEU A 115 6.08 -10.59 4.23
N ALA A 116 6.90 -11.42 3.57
CA ALA A 116 8.34 -11.23 3.54
C ALA A 116 8.78 -9.92 2.88
N SER A 117 7.97 -9.41 1.95
CA SER A 117 8.25 -8.17 1.24
C SER A 117 7.95 -6.91 2.06
N VAL A 118 7.33 -7.06 3.22
CA VAL A 118 6.94 -5.93 4.07
C VAL A 118 8.08 -5.59 5.02
N LYS A 119 8.51 -4.33 5.00
CA LYS A 119 9.55 -3.82 5.89
C LYS A 119 8.89 -3.21 7.13
N ILE A 120 9.44 -3.50 8.30
CA ILE A 120 8.95 -2.91 9.54
C ILE A 120 9.70 -1.61 9.81
N VAL A 121 8.93 -0.55 10.10
CA VAL A 121 9.47 0.73 10.57
C VAL A 121 9.00 0.97 11.99
N GLN A 122 9.80 1.66 12.79
CA GLN A 122 9.48 1.85 14.19
C GLN A 122 8.20 2.66 14.39
N ASN A 123 8.05 3.75 13.64
CA ASN A 123 6.93 4.69 13.76
C ASN A 123 6.54 5.19 12.37
N SER A 124 5.36 4.81 11.91
CA SER A 124 4.89 5.16 10.58
C SER A 124 4.65 6.66 10.38
N PHE A 125 4.37 7.41 11.44
CA PHE A 125 4.21 8.85 11.32
C PHE A 125 5.51 9.50 10.88
N VAL A 126 6.65 9.02 11.36
CA VAL A 126 7.95 9.51 10.91
C VAL A 126 8.12 9.21 9.43
N SER A 127 7.80 8.00 8.99
CA SER A 127 7.88 7.62 7.57
C SER A 127 6.99 8.49 6.70
N ILE A 128 5.74 8.72 7.11
CA ILE A 128 4.79 9.55 6.36
C ILE A 128 5.34 10.96 6.19
N ILE A 129 5.83 11.55 7.26
CA ILE A 129 6.38 12.91 7.22
C ILE A 129 7.61 12.95 6.31
N ASP A 130 8.51 11.98 6.44
CA ASP A 130 9.70 11.91 5.60
C ASP A 130 9.36 11.83 4.11
N TYR A 131 8.38 11.01 3.74
CA TYR A 131 7.95 10.93 2.35
C TYR A 131 7.36 12.24 1.86
N GLU A 132 6.51 12.87 2.67
CA GLU A 132 5.93 14.15 2.27
C GLU A 132 6.98 15.24 2.11
N LEU A 133 7.98 15.28 2.99
CA LEU A 133 9.09 16.22 2.87
C LEU A 133 9.92 15.99 1.61
N GLN A 134 9.90 14.77 1.08
CA GLN A 134 10.59 14.41 -0.17
C GLN A 134 9.71 14.65 -1.41
N GLY A 135 8.53 15.23 -1.24
CA GLY A 135 7.67 15.57 -2.36
C GLY A 135 6.73 14.47 -2.81
N TYR A 136 6.50 13.45 -2.00
CA TYR A 136 5.51 12.42 -2.32
C TYR A 136 4.09 12.98 -2.20
N ALA A 137 3.26 12.69 -3.17
CA ALA A 137 1.83 13.00 -3.11
C ALA A 137 1.17 12.04 -2.10
N TYR A 138 0.39 12.59 -1.19
CA TYR A 138 -0.25 11.81 -0.12
C TYR A 138 -1.64 11.37 -0.54
N LEU A 139 -1.89 10.05 -0.48
CA LEU A 139 -3.21 9.48 -0.71
C LEU A 139 -3.58 8.52 0.43
N PRO A 140 -4.66 8.81 1.18
CA PRO A 140 -5.14 7.90 2.20
C PRO A 140 -5.89 6.72 1.57
N VAL A 141 -5.69 5.53 2.15
CA VAL A 141 -6.43 4.31 1.81
C VAL A 141 -7.13 3.87 3.10
N ASP A 142 -8.29 4.46 3.36
CA ASP A 142 -9.05 4.30 4.60
C ASP A 142 -10.48 3.80 4.35
N ARG A 143 -10.85 3.62 3.10
CA ARG A 143 -12.17 3.12 2.72
C ARG A 143 -12.18 2.63 1.25
#